data_97cb0f0c1f846f67b916232470818ea1
#
_entry.id   97cb0f0c1f846f67b916232470818ea1
#
_cell.length_a   1.000
_cell.length_b   1.000
_cell.length_c   1.000
_cell.angle_alpha   90.00
_cell.angle_beta   90.00
_cell.angle_gamma   90.00
#
_symmetry.space_group_name_H-M   'P 1'
#
loop_
_entity.id
_entity.type
_entity.pdbx_description
1 polymer ?
#
loop_
_entity_poly.entity_id
_entity_poly.type
_entity_poly.pdbx_seq_one_letter_code
_entity_poly.pdbx_strand_id
1 'polypeptide(L)'
;VTFNAFTLVHTDEVIRSWGARMDYLEKLGFITVEREHTDAKNLPDAIARWTKKVDTGEMGIPVDGLVITYDDTDYAATGSVTGHHATRAGLAYKWADVSADTVLDHIEWSCAASTITPVAVFDPVQLEGTTVTRASLCNISELERLGIGKDRKTELRIIKANKIIPKCIAVVRAEGSYEVPSACPVCGAATEVRISPISGVKTLRCTDPNCPAKHLKRFVRFASKGGLDIDGLSVQTLHE
;
A
#
# COMPACT_ATOMS: atom_id res chain seq x y z
N VAL A 1 4.87 14.20 19.32
CA VAL A 1 5.39 13.07 18.52
C VAL A 1 6.13 12.16 19.48
N THR A 2 5.79 10.86 19.53
CA THR A 2 6.48 9.85 20.35
C THR A 2 7.43 9.06 19.46
N PHE A 3 8.67 8.92 19.88
CA PHE A 3 9.66 8.08 19.21
C PHE A 3 9.74 6.73 19.90
N ASN A 4 9.53 5.66 19.15
CA ASN A 4 9.67 4.28 19.63
C ASN A 4 10.83 3.60 18.90
N ALA A 5 11.86 3.18 19.62
CA ALA A 5 12.97 2.44 19.08
C ALA A 5 12.56 0.97 18.88
N PHE A 6 12.92 0.40 17.73
CA PHE A 6 12.62 -0.99 17.40
C PHE A 6 13.85 -1.79 16.96
N THR A 7 15.00 -1.15 16.85
CA THR A 7 16.25 -1.82 16.54
C THR A 7 17.44 -1.05 17.10
N LEU A 8 18.47 -1.78 17.55
CA LEU A 8 19.79 -1.26 17.90
C LEU A 8 20.71 -1.49 16.70
N VAL A 9 21.15 -0.41 16.05
CA VAL A 9 21.95 -0.48 14.81
C VAL A 9 23.42 -0.74 15.11
N HIS A 10 23.96 -0.06 16.14
CA HIS A 10 25.37 -0.17 16.50
C HIS A 10 25.56 0.05 17.99
N THR A 11 26.48 -0.71 18.57
CA THR A 11 27.03 -0.55 19.94
C THR A 11 28.39 -1.22 20.02
N ASP A 12 29.24 -0.76 20.91
CA ASP A 12 30.53 -1.39 21.20
C ASP A 12 30.39 -2.67 22.07
N GLU A 13 29.18 -2.90 22.62
CA GLU A 13 28.89 -4.09 23.40
C GLU A 13 28.40 -5.25 22.51
N VAL A 14 28.78 -6.46 22.83
CA VAL A 14 28.31 -7.66 22.14
C VAL A 14 27.02 -8.13 22.79
N ILE A 15 25.86 -7.76 22.18
CA ILE A 15 24.54 -8.15 22.65
C ILE A 15 23.90 -9.06 21.57
N ARG A 16 23.79 -10.35 21.85
CA ARG A 16 23.32 -11.38 20.89
C ARG A 16 21.81 -11.67 20.96
N SER A 17 21.11 -11.20 22.00
CA SER A 17 19.65 -11.31 22.11
C SER A 17 19.01 -10.01 21.62
N TRP A 18 18.01 -10.10 20.74
CA TRP A 18 17.22 -8.94 20.30
C TRP A 18 16.49 -8.30 21.48
N GLY A 19 15.91 -9.12 22.36
CA GLY A 19 15.26 -8.62 23.58
C GLY A 19 16.23 -7.84 24.47
N ALA A 20 17.44 -8.36 24.68
CA ALA A 20 18.46 -7.68 25.47
C ALA A 20 18.94 -6.36 24.82
N ARG A 21 18.92 -6.26 23.48
CA ARG A 21 19.18 -4.98 22.78
C ARG A 21 18.09 -3.95 23.08
N MET A 22 16.83 -4.37 23.17
CA MET A 22 15.73 -3.48 23.56
C MET A 22 15.86 -3.05 25.02
N ASP A 23 16.19 -3.99 25.94
CA ASP A 23 16.44 -3.66 27.36
C ASP A 23 17.63 -2.67 27.52
N TYR A 24 18.64 -2.80 26.68
CA TYR A 24 19.76 -1.86 26.65
C TYR A 24 19.32 -0.45 26.23
N LEU A 25 18.49 -0.34 25.19
CA LEU A 25 17.94 0.94 24.76
C LEU A 25 17.05 1.57 25.84
N GLU A 26 16.25 0.78 26.57
CA GLU A 26 15.42 1.26 27.68
C GLU A 26 16.28 1.80 28.82
N LYS A 27 17.40 1.15 29.16
CA LYS A 27 18.38 1.66 30.15
C LYS A 27 18.99 3.00 29.75
N LEU A 28 19.11 3.26 28.44
CA LEU A 28 19.56 4.55 27.91
C LEU A 28 18.45 5.60 27.83
N GLY A 29 17.21 5.27 28.25
CA GLY A 29 16.08 6.19 28.29
C GLY A 29 15.21 6.23 27.01
N PHE A 30 15.42 5.32 26.06
CA PHE A 30 14.56 5.21 24.88
C PHE A 30 13.27 4.45 25.22
N ILE A 31 12.16 4.87 24.63
CA ILE A 31 10.92 4.09 24.59
C ILE A 31 11.11 3.05 23.47
N THR A 32 10.93 1.78 23.78
CA THR A 32 11.00 0.70 22.80
C THR A 32 9.61 0.19 22.41
N VAL A 33 9.54 -0.57 21.30
CA VAL A 33 8.31 -1.26 20.92
C VAL A 33 7.93 -2.29 21.96
N GLU A 34 6.62 -2.44 22.22
CA GLU A 34 6.14 -3.53 23.04
C GLU A 34 6.52 -4.88 22.45
N ARG A 35 6.89 -5.81 23.30
CA ARG A 35 7.40 -7.13 22.89
C ARG A 35 7.00 -8.23 23.86
N GLU A 36 6.99 -9.45 23.36
CA GLU A 36 6.77 -10.66 24.13
C GLU A 36 7.75 -11.73 23.62
N HIS A 37 8.42 -12.41 24.54
CA HIS A 37 9.26 -13.56 24.22
C HIS A 37 8.39 -14.83 24.24
N THR A 38 8.44 -15.62 23.16
CA THR A 38 7.67 -16.86 23.03
C THR A 38 8.47 -17.92 22.25
N ASP A 39 8.01 -19.13 22.24
CA ASP A 39 8.56 -20.20 21.43
C ASP A 39 7.56 -20.64 20.32
N ALA A 40 8.00 -21.50 19.42
CA ALA A 40 7.18 -21.96 18.30
C ALA A 40 5.88 -22.66 18.73
N LYS A 41 5.87 -23.32 19.91
CA LYS A 41 4.69 -24.03 20.42
C LYS A 41 3.64 -23.04 20.94
N ASN A 42 4.07 -22.00 21.60
CA ASN A 42 3.21 -20.99 22.25
C ASN A 42 2.92 -19.78 21.35
N LEU A 43 3.52 -19.72 20.17
CA LEU A 43 3.35 -18.62 19.22
C LEU A 43 1.88 -18.37 18.83
N PRO A 44 1.03 -19.37 18.54
CA PRO A 44 -0.38 -19.13 18.24
C PRO A 44 -1.12 -18.42 19.38
N ASP A 45 -0.84 -18.79 20.65
CA ASP A 45 -1.45 -18.15 21.82
C ASP A 45 -0.94 -16.72 22.01
N ALA A 46 0.33 -16.48 21.74
CA ALA A 46 0.89 -15.12 21.74
C ALA A 46 0.19 -14.24 20.69
N ILE A 47 0.04 -14.73 19.46
CA ILE A 47 -0.69 -14.01 18.40
C ILE A 47 -2.12 -13.70 18.83
N ALA A 48 -2.83 -14.67 19.46
CA ALA A 48 -4.19 -14.47 19.93
C ALA A 48 -4.28 -13.37 21.02
N ARG A 49 -3.32 -13.34 21.96
CA ARG A 49 -3.24 -12.26 22.99
C ARG A 49 -3.01 -10.90 22.33
N TRP A 50 -2.09 -10.80 21.41
CA TRP A 50 -1.80 -9.54 20.69
C TRP A 50 -2.99 -9.09 19.83
N THR A 51 -3.67 -10.03 19.16
CA THR A 51 -4.89 -9.74 18.39
C THR A 51 -5.93 -9.08 19.30
N LYS A 52 -6.22 -9.69 20.47
CA LYS A 52 -7.16 -9.12 21.43
C LYS A 52 -6.75 -7.72 21.89
N LYS A 53 -5.47 -7.51 22.19
CA LYS A 53 -4.91 -6.23 22.63
C LYS A 53 -5.08 -5.13 21.58
N VAL A 54 -4.90 -5.48 20.29
CA VAL A 54 -5.11 -4.56 19.16
C VAL A 54 -6.59 -4.26 18.95
N ASP A 55 -7.46 -5.28 18.99
CA ASP A 55 -8.90 -5.14 18.80
C ASP A 55 -9.57 -4.29 19.91
N THR A 56 -9.06 -4.37 21.14
CA THR A 56 -9.54 -3.56 22.27
C THR A 56 -8.95 -2.15 22.30
N GLY A 57 -7.99 -1.82 21.42
CA GLY A 57 -7.33 -0.51 21.38
C GLY A 57 -6.33 -0.28 22.52
N GLU A 58 -5.97 -1.31 23.27
CA GLU A 58 -5.02 -1.22 24.41
C GLU A 58 -3.62 -0.74 23.98
N MET A 59 -3.27 -0.89 22.68
CA MET A 59 -1.99 -0.43 22.16
C MET A 59 -1.85 1.10 22.15
N GLY A 60 -2.95 1.85 22.15
CA GLY A 60 -2.96 3.31 22.08
C GLY A 60 -2.42 3.92 20.78
N ILE A 61 -1.96 3.09 19.84
CA ILE A 61 -1.46 3.46 18.50
C ILE A 61 -2.05 2.51 17.46
N PRO A 62 -2.21 2.94 16.20
CA PRO A 62 -2.59 2.05 15.12
C PRO A 62 -1.51 1.00 14.86
N VAL A 63 -1.89 -0.28 14.84
CA VAL A 63 -1.01 -1.42 14.58
C VAL A 63 -1.60 -2.25 13.43
N ASP A 64 -0.80 -2.52 12.39
CA ASP A 64 -1.21 -3.26 11.20
C ASP A 64 -0.71 -4.71 11.16
N GLY A 65 0.14 -5.09 12.12
CA GLY A 65 0.69 -6.44 12.19
C GLY A 65 1.67 -6.62 13.34
N LEU A 66 2.19 -7.84 13.45
CA LEU A 66 3.24 -8.22 14.39
C LEU A 66 4.51 -8.57 13.62
N VAL A 67 5.65 -8.21 14.15
CA VAL A 67 6.95 -8.69 13.65
C VAL A 67 7.39 -9.83 14.55
N ILE A 68 7.49 -11.02 13.99
CA ILE A 68 7.95 -12.23 14.66
C ILE A 68 9.41 -12.44 14.24
N THR A 69 10.34 -12.31 15.15
CA THR A 69 11.77 -12.40 14.85
C THR A 69 12.46 -13.38 15.79
N TYR A 70 13.62 -13.90 15.38
CA TYR A 70 14.47 -14.67 16.27
C TYR A 70 15.10 -13.75 17.31
N ASP A 71 15.15 -14.21 18.56
CA ASP A 71 15.85 -13.48 19.63
C ASP A 71 17.36 -13.58 19.48
N ASP A 72 17.89 -14.75 19.05
CA ASP A 72 19.29 -14.91 18.72
C ASP A 72 19.63 -14.15 17.43
N THR A 73 20.35 -13.05 17.57
CA THR A 73 20.70 -12.16 16.46
C THR A 73 21.77 -12.74 15.53
N ASP A 74 22.61 -13.65 16.01
CA ASP A 74 23.61 -14.33 15.18
C ASP A 74 22.92 -15.35 14.28
N TYR A 75 21.95 -16.11 14.84
CA TYR A 75 21.11 -16.99 14.06
C TYR A 75 20.24 -16.21 13.04
N ALA A 76 19.63 -15.12 13.47
CA ALA A 76 18.85 -14.25 12.60
C ALA A 76 19.67 -13.73 11.40
N ALA A 77 20.95 -13.43 11.60
CA ALA A 77 21.85 -12.96 10.55
C ALA A 77 22.19 -14.03 9.50
N THR A 78 21.97 -15.32 9.79
CA THR A 78 22.17 -16.41 8.80
C THR A 78 21.08 -16.46 7.73
N GLY A 79 19.99 -15.73 7.91
CA GLY A 79 18.88 -15.65 6.96
C GLY A 79 19.30 -15.05 5.60
N SER A 80 18.57 -15.44 4.54
CA SER A 80 18.80 -14.87 3.21
C SER A 80 18.57 -13.36 3.18
N VAL A 81 19.36 -12.64 2.40
CA VAL A 81 19.22 -11.18 2.23
C VAL A 81 18.15 -10.86 1.19
N THR A 82 17.30 -9.88 1.48
CA THR A 82 16.31 -9.35 0.53
C THR A 82 16.98 -8.40 -0.48
N GLY A 83 16.27 -8.04 -1.56
CA GLY A 83 16.73 -7.04 -2.51
C GLY A 83 17.00 -5.64 -1.93
N HIS A 84 16.58 -5.39 -0.68
CA HIS A 84 16.86 -4.17 0.08
C HIS A 84 17.97 -4.35 1.12
N HIS A 85 18.80 -5.36 0.98
CA HIS A 85 19.92 -5.71 1.89
C HIS A 85 19.49 -5.98 3.35
N ALA A 86 18.22 -6.26 3.60
CA ALA A 86 17.73 -6.67 4.92
C ALA A 86 17.73 -8.20 5.02
N THR A 87 18.27 -8.73 6.12
CA THR A 87 18.22 -10.18 6.40
C THR A 87 16.78 -10.61 6.68
N ARG A 88 16.42 -11.82 6.25
CA ARG A 88 15.14 -12.45 6.61
C ARG A 88 15.24 -13.03 8.01
N ALA A 89 15.39 -12.14 8.98
CA ALA A 89 15.51 -12.48 10.39
C ALA A 89 14.18 -12.90 11.04
N GLY A 90 13.06 -12.71 10.36
CA GLY A 90 11.73 -12.99 10.90
C GLY A 90 10.64 -12.84 9.86
N LEU A 91 9.39 -12.87 10.34
CA LEU A 91 8.17 -12.80 9.54
C LEU A 91 7.28 -11.66 10.04
N ALA A 92 6.62 -10.99 9.12
CA ALA A 92 5.52 -10.09 9.43
C ALA A 92 4.21 -10.88 9.42
N TYR A 93 3.54 -10.97 10.57
CA TYR A 93 2.17 -11.45 10.67
C TYR A 93 1.23 -10.26 10.53
N LYS A 94 0.30 -10.34 9.58
CA LYS A 94 -0.72 -9.31 9.37
C LYS A 94 -2.11 -9.90 9.60
N TRP A 95 -2.96 -9.15 10.29
CA TRP A 95 -4.37 -9.51 10.40
C TRP A 95 -5.06 -9.37 9.07
N ALA A 96 -6.17 -10.08 8.89
CA ALA A 96 -7.00 -9.91 7.71
C ALA A 96 -7.55 -8.48 7.67
N ASP A 97 -7.49 -7.87 6.49
CA ASP A 97 -8.05 -6.54 6.29
C ASP A 97 -9.57 -6.57 6.46
N VAL A 98 -10.12 -5.57 7.13
CA VAL A 98 -11.57 -5.35 7.20
C VAL A 98 -12.06 -4.99 5.81
N SER A 99 -13.11 -5.66 5.34
CA SER A 99 -13.72 -5.40 4.03
C SER A 99 -15.13 -4.84 4.17
N ALA A 100 -15.54 -4.05 3.17
CA ALA A 100 -16.91 -3.60 3.01
C ALA A 100 -17.35 -3.77 1.56
N ASP A 101 -18.62 -4.13 1.38
CA ASP A 101 -19.23 -4.26 0.07
C ASP A 101 -19.95 -2.94 -0.29
N THR A 102 -19.85 -2.51 -1.55
CA THR A 102 -20.41 -1.26 -2.04
C THR A 102 -20.74 -1.33 -3.51
N VAL A 103 -21.61 -0.43 -3.98
CA VAL A 103 -22.03 -0.37 -5.39
C VAL A 103 -21.12 0.60 -6.15
N LEU A 104 -20.58 0.13 -7.28
CA LEU A 104 -19.85 0.97 -8.23
C LEU A 104 -20.78 2.06 -8.79
N ASP A 105 -20.41 3.32 -8.60
CA ASP A 105 -21.10 4.45 -9.21
C ASP A 105 -20.68 4.59 -10.67
N HIS A 106 -19.39 4.80 -10.91
CA HIS A 106 -18.80 4.86 -12.24
C HIS A 106 -17.28 4.60 -12.18
N ILE A 107 -16.68 4.37 -13.33
CA ILE A 107 -15.23 4.34 -13.48
C ILE A 107 -14.75 5.71 -13.97
N GLU A 108 -13.96 6.37 -13.15
CA GLU A 108 -13.23 7.59 -13.54
C GLU A 108 -11.90 7.19 -14.16
N TRP A 109 -11.59 7.75 -15.33
CA TRP A 109 -10.34 7.53 -16.01
C TRP A 109 -9.40 8.70 -15.79
N SER A 110 -8.36 8.51 -14.96
CA SER A 110 -7.39 9.55 -14.60
C SER A 110 -6.15 9.45 -15.47
N CYS A 111 -5.82 10.52 -16.16
CA CYS A 111 -4.62 10.59 -16.97
C CYS A 111 -3.46 11.20 -16.16
N ALA A 112 -2.54 10.35 -15.73
CA ALA A 112 -1.30 10.78 -15.09
C ALA A 112 -0.12 10.46 -16.01
N ALA A 113 0.44 11.44 -16.63
CA ALA A 113 1.46 11.33 -17.69
C ALA A 113 0.86 10.73 -18.99
N SER A 114 1.41 9.62 -19.48
CA SER A 114 0.90 8.95 -20.69
C SER A 114 -0.10 7.84 -20.40
N THR A 115 -0.19 7.39 -19.17
CA THR A 115 -1.05 6.27 -18.77
C THR A 115 -2.36 6.81 -18.20
N ILE A 116 -3.46 6.23 -18.68
CA ILE A 116 -4.80 6.52 -18.20
C ILE A 116 -5.20 5.36 -17.29
N THR A 117 -5.39 5.67 -16.01
CA THR A 117 -5.62 4.69 -14.95
C THR A 117 -7.09 4.72 -14.53
N PRO A 118 -7.78 3.57 -14.50
CA PRO A 118 -9.13 3.49 -14.00
C PRO A 118 -9.17 3.60 -12.47
N VAL A 119 -10.14 4.36 -11.98
CA VAL A 119 -10.44 4.54 -10.57
C VAL A 119 -11.92 4.22 -10.36
N ALA A 120 -12.24 3.25 -9.51
CA ALA A 120 -13.61 3.02 -9.09
C ALA A 120 -14.07 4.16 -8.18
N VAL A 121 -15.16 4.79 -8.53
CA VAL A 121 -15.95 5.68 -7.68
C VAL A 121 -17.19 4.88 -7.25
N PHE A 122 -17.48 4.84 -5.95
CA PHE A 122 -18.54 3.98 -5.40
C PHE A 122 -19.26 4.65 -4.23
N ASP A 123 -20.39 4.09 -3.87
CA ASP A 123 -21.19 4.59 -2.73
C ASP A 123 -20.32 4.55 -1.45
N PRO A 124 -20.40 5.59 -0.60
CA PRO A 124 -19.51 5.72 0.56
C PRO A 124 -19.58 4.52 1.50
N VAL A 125 -18.43 4.00 1.90
CA VAL A 125 -18.31 2.94 2.91
C VAL A 125 -17.41 3.34 4.05
N GLN A 126 -17.74 2.87 5.25
CA GLN A 126 -16.90 3.06 6.44
C GLN A 126 -15.89 1.91 6.52
N LEU A 127 -14.61 2.26 6.47
CA LEU A 127 -13.51 1.30 6.64
C LEU A 127 -12.48 1.88 7.59
N GLU A 128 -12.25 1.18 8.70
CA GLU A 128 -11.24 1.52 9.71
C GLU A 128 -11.29 3.01 10.12
N GLY A 129 -12.48 3.48 10.49
CA GLY A 129 -12.72 4.82 11.02
C GLY A 129 -12.70 5.96 9.99
N THR A 130 -12.63 5.64 8.68
CA THR A 130 -12.70 6.64 7.61
C THR A 130 -13.74 6.27 6.56
N THR A 131 -14.33 7.30 5.94
CA THR A 131 -15.23 7.13 4.79
C THR A 131 -14.41 7.02 3.52
N VAL A 132 -14.61 5.93 2.77
CA VAL A 132 -13.95 5.65 1.50
C VAL A 132 -14.97 5.70 0.38
N THR A 133 -14.65 6.37 -0.72
CA THR A 133 -15.51 6.53 -1.91
C THR A 133 -14.81 6.21 -3.21
N ARG A 134 -13.50 5.95 -3.17
CA ARG A 134 -12.66 5.76 -4.37
C ARG A 134 -11.58 4.73 -4.13
N ALA A 135 -11.32 3.88 -5.13
CA ALA A 135 -10.19 2.94 -5.12
C ALA A 135 -9.57 2.81 -6.50
N SER A 136 -8.24 2.76 -6.58
CA SER A 136 -7.57 2.52 -7.85
C SER A 136 -7.83 1.10 -8.36
N LEU A 137 -8.15 0.99 -9.64
CA LEU A 137 -8.26 -0.29 -10.36
C LEU A 137 -7.00 -0.58 -11.20
N CYS A 138 -5.93 0.16 -10.95
CA CYS A 138 -4.59 0.00 -11.52
C CYS A 138 -4.51 0.09 -13.05
N ASN A 139 -5.14 -0.82 -13.79
CA ASN A 139 -5.04 -0.93 -15.24
C ASN A 139 -6.18 -1.81 -15.81
N ILE A 140 -6.25 -1.93 -17.15
CA ILE A 140 -7.28 -2.72 -17.84
C ILE A 140 -7.21 -4.21 -17.47
N SER A 141 -6.01 -4.79 -17.34
CA SER A 141 -5.89 -6.20 -16.93
C SER A 141 -6.50 -6.46 -15.56
N GLU A 142 -6.42 -5.51 -14.64
CA GLU A 142 -7.03 -5.64 -13.31
C GLU A 142 -8.56 -5.52 -13.38
N LEU A 143 -9.10 -4.64 -14.23
CA LEU A 143 -10.54 -4.59 -14.51
C LEU A 143 -11.06 -5.93 -15.04
N GLU A 144 -10.34 -6.52 -16.00
CA GLU A 144 -10.67 -7.84 -16.57
C GLU A 144 -10.56 -8.94 -15.52
N ARG A 145 -9.47 -8.94 -14.74
CA ARG A 145 -9.24 -9.94 -13.67
C ARG A 145 -10.32 -9.92 -12.60
N LEU A 146 -10.76 -8.74 -12.21
CA LEU A 146 -11.82 -8.57 -11.22
C LEU A 146 -13.21 -8.86 -11.79
N GLY A 147 -13.37 -8.83 -13.11
CA GLY A 147 -14.69 -8.98 -13.75
C GLY A 147 -15.58 -7.77 -13.53
N ILE A 148 -15.02 -6.56 -13.60
CA ILE A 148 -15.80 -5.32 -13.44
C ILE A 148 -16.87 -5.25 -14.54
N GLY A 149 -18.08 -5.02 -14.14
CA GLY A 149 -19.22 -4.85 -15.02
C GLY A 149 -19.61 -3.38 -15.23
N LYS A 150 -20.88 -3.16 -15.55
CA LYS A 150 -21.46 -1.84 -15.81
C LYS A 150 -21.62 -1.04 -14.51
N ASP A 151 -21.54 0.28 -14.63
CA ASP A 151 -21.85 1.23 -13.56
C ASP A 151 -23.24 0.97 -12.96
N ARG A 152 -23.36 1.15 -11.64
CA ARG A 152 -24.58 0.86 -10.85
C ARG A 152 -25.10 -0.58 -10.91
N LYS A 153 -24.39 -1.47 -11.62
CA LYS A 153 -24.71 -2.90 -11.75
C LYS A 153 -23.60 -3.80 -11.23
N THR A 154 -22.56 -3.20 -10.65
CA THR A 154 -21.40 -3.90 -10.11
C THR A 154 -21.30 -3.63 -8.63
N GLU A 155 -21.21 -4.69 -7.83
CA GLU A 155 -20.98 -4.64 -6.40
C GLU A 155 -19.53 -5.05 -6.12
N LEU A 156 -18.80 -4.16 -5.45
CA LEU A 156 -17.37 -4.26 -5.19
C LEU A 156 -17.10 -4.61 -3.74
N ARG A 157 -16.05 -5.38 -3.49
CA ARG A 157 -15.48 -5.57 -2.14
C ARG A 157 -14.22 -4.77 -1.99
N ILE A 158 -14.24 -3.84 -1.03
CA ILE A 158 -13.18 -2.87 -0.79
C ILE A 158 -12.51 -3.17 0.56
N ILE A 159 -11.18 -3.05 0.60
CA ILE A 159 -10.37 -3.03 1.81
C ILE A 159 -9.53 -1.76 1.85
N LYS A 160 -8.90 -1.50 2.99
CA LYS A 160 -7.78 -0.56 3.09
C LYS A 160 -6.48 -1.32 3.24
N ALA A 161 -5.78 -1.56 2.12
CA ALA A 161 -4.48 -2.21 2.15
C ALA A 161 -3.50 -1.42 3.04
N ASN A 162 -2.82 -2.12 3.95
CA ASN A 162 -1.97 -1.54 4.99
C ASN A 162 -2.69 -0.47 5.84
N LYS A 163 -4.01 -0.60 6.04
CA LYS A 163 -4.88 0.34 6.77
C LYS A 163 -4.90 1.78 6.21
N ILE A 164 -4.36 2.00 5.02
CA ILE A 164 -4.20 3.34 4.41
C ILE A 164 -4.82 3.41 3.02
N ILE A 165 -4.50 2.48 2.11
CA ILE A 165 -4.79 2.59 0.69
C ILE A 165 -6.06 1.81 0.31
N PRO A 166 -7.15 2.49 -0.12
CA PRO A 166 -8.33 1.79 -0.63
C PRO A 166 -8.00 0.94 -1.85
N LYS A 167 -8.43 -0.33 -1.80
CA LYS A 167 -8.21 -1.31 -2.86
C LYS A 167 -9.45 -2.16 -3.08
N CYS A 168 -9.87 -2.32 -4.33
CA CYS A 168 -10.85 -3.30 -4.72
C CYS A 168 -10.17 -4.68 -4.81
N ILE A 169 -10.69 -5.66 -4.07
CA ILE A 169 -10.13 -7.01 -4.02
C ILE A 169 -10.98 -8.04 -4.75
N ALA A 170 -12.28 -7.79 -4.88
CA ALA A 170 -13.22 -8.68 -5.55
C ALA A 170 -14.43 -7.91 -6.09
N VAL A 171 -15.09 -8.51 -7.05
CA VAL A 171 -16.44 -8.18 -7.49
C VAL A 171 -17.39 -9.23 -6.89
N VAL A 172 -18.36 -8.78 -6.12
CA VAL A 172 -19.37 -9.64 -5.48
C VAL A 172 -20.45 -10.03 -6.50
N ARG A 173 -20.86 -9.04 -7.32
CA ARG A 173 -21.83 -9.20 -8.41
C ARG A 173 -21.54 -8.18 -9.50
N ALA A 174 -21.71 -8.57 -10.77
CA ALA A 174 -21.61 -7.67 -11.91
C ALA A 174 -22.60 -8.05 -13.00
N GLU A 175 -23.12 -7.05 -13.72
CA GLU A 175 -23.88 -7.20 -14.93
C GLU A 175 -23.29 -6.28 -16.01
N GLY A 176 -23.34 -6.73 -17.27
CA GLY A 176 -22.81 -5.97 -18.40
C GLY A 176 -21.30 -5.85 -18.40
N SER A 177 -20.79 -4.81 -19.05
CA SER A 177 -19.36 -4.54 -19.16
C SER A 177 -19.06 -3.06 -18.97
N TYR A 178 -17.85 -2.75 -18.52
CA TYR A 178 -17.33 -1.38 -18.49
C TYR A 178 -16.96 -0.90 -19.89
N GLU A 179 -16.88 0.42 -20.06
CA GLU A 179 -16.43 1.05 -21.30
C GLU A 179 -15.00 1.61 -21.14
N VAL A 180 -14.15 1.30 -22.13
CA VAL A 180 -12.82 1.89 -22.22
C VAL A 180 -12.93 3.17 -23.05
N PRO A 181 -12.49 4.34 -22.53
CA PRO A 181 -12.63 5.59 -23.27
C PRO A 181 -11.76 5.59 -24.52
N SER A 182 -12.34 6.00 -25.64
CA SER A 182 -11.64 6.18 -26.93
C SER A 182 -10.90 7.51 -27.02
N ALA A 183 -11.18 8.44 -26.09
CA ALA A 183 -10.56 9.76 -26.03
C ALA A 183 -9.90 10.02 -24.67
N CYS A 184 -8.77 10.70 -24.69
CA CYS A 184 -8.04 11.10 -23.48
C CYS A 184 -8.85 12.10 -22.67
N PRO A 185 -9.05 11.89 -21.37
CA PRO A 185 -9.85 12.79 -20.52
C PRO A 185 -9.21 14.17 -20.32
N VAL A 186 -7.93 14.37 -20.69
CA VAL A 186 -7.22 15.63 -20.52
C VAL A 186 -7.14 16.43 -21.83
N CYS A 187 -6.78 15.79 -22.94
CA CYS A 187 -6.56 16.52 -24.20
C CYS A 187 -7.54 16.12 -25.35
N GLY A 188 -8.44 15.15 -25.12
CA GLY A 188 -9.39 14.68 -26.12
C GLY A 188 -8.81 13.85 -27.26
N ALA A 189 -7.48 13.68 -27.33
CA ALA A 189 -6.85 12.87 -28.37
C ALA A 189 -7.22 11.38 -28.21
N ALA A 190 -7.07 10.60 -29.28
CA ALA A 190 -7.36 9.17 -29.27
C ALA A 190 -6.54 8.44 -28.20
N THR A 191 -7.11 7.37 -27.65
CA THR A 191 -6.44 6.47 -26.73
C THR A 191 -6.09 5.16 -27.42
N GLU A 192 -5.09 4.46 -26.90
CA GLU A 192 -4.70 3.12 -27.34
C GLU A 192 -4.48 2.18 -26.15
N VAL A 193 -4.87 0.93 -26.31
CA VAL A 193 -4.52 -0.12 -25.34
C VAL A 193 -3.16 -0.69 -25.72
N ARG A 194 -2.20 -0.61 -24.79
CA ARG A 194 -0.88 -1.22 -24.92
C ARG A 194 -0.73 -2.43 -24.04
N ILE A 195 -0.15 -3.49 -24.61
CA ILE A 195 0.16 -4.73 -23.89
C ILE A 195 1.67 -4.74 -23.65
N SER A 196 2.04 -4.93 -22.38
CA SER A 196 3.45 -5.08 -22.02
C SER A 196 4.01 -6.38 -22.58
N PRO A 197 5.10 -6.36 -23.34
CA PRO A 197 5.68 -7.59 -23.89
C PRO A 197 6.29 -8.49 -22.81
N ILE A 198 6.61 -7.95 -21.65
CA ILE A 198 7.23 -8.69 -20.53
C ILE A 198 6.17 -9.30 -19.61
N SER A 199 5.17 -8.49 -19.21
CA SER A 199 4.18 -8.88 -18.17
C SER A 199 2.81 -9.21 -18.73
N GLY A 200 2.52 -8.94 -20.01
CA GLY A 200 1.19 -9.09 -20.61
C GLY A 200 0.15 -8.07 -20.10
N VAL A 201 0.52 -7.16 -19.22
CA VAL A 201 -0.41 -6.19 -18.63
C VAL A 201 -0.90 -5.19 -19.68
N LYS A 202 -2.23 -5.03 -19.76
CA LYS A 202 -2.91 -4.06 -20.60
C LYS A 202 -3.05 -2.72 -19.89
N THR A 203 -2.57 -1.65 -20.53
CA THR A 203 -2.69 -0.27 -20.04
C THR A 203 -3.31 0.61 -21.10
N LEU A 204 -4.13 1.58 -20.71
CA LEU A 204 -4.66 2.60 -21.59
C LEU A 204 -3.70 3.78 -21.66
N ARG A 205 -3.44 4.30 -22.88
CA ARG A 205 -2.52 5.42 -23.08
C ARG A 205 -3.13 6.47 -24.01
N CYS A 206 -2.80 7.72 -23.73
CA CYS A 206 -3.02 8.82 -24.65
C CYS A 206 -1.99 8.78 -25.78
N THR A 207 -2.44 8.92 -27.03
CA THR A 207 -1.55 8.90 -28.22
C THR A 207 -0.85 10.23 -28.46
N ASP A 208 -1.44 11.36 -28.02
CA ASP A 208 -0.88 12.70 -28.26
C ASP A 208 0.44 12.89 -27.49
N PRO A 209 1.59 13.14 -28.15
CA PRO A 209 2.86 13.44 -27.51
C PRO A 209 2.85 14.76 -26.72
N ASN A 210 1.97 15.70 -27.10
CA ASN A 210 1.87 17.04 -26.52
C ASN A 210 0.77 17.16 -25.47
N CYS A 211 0.21 16.04 -25.02
CA CYS A 211 -0.81 16.04 -23.99
C CYS A 211 -0.33 16.79 -22.72
N PRO A 212 -1.11 17.77 -22.18
CA PRO A 212 -0.74 18.54 -20.98
C PRO A 212 -0.35 17.68 -19.80
N ALA A 213 -1.02 16.53 -19.58
CA ALA A 213 -0.68 15.60 -18.52
C ALA A 213 0.75 15.02 -18.66
N LYS A 214 1.24 14.82 -19.89
CA LYS A 214 2.61 14.37 -20.17
C LYS A 214 3.63 15.45 -19.85
N HIS A 215 3.33 16.71 -20.22
CA HIS A 215 4.20 17.85 -19.93
C HIS A 215 4.31 18.05 -18.41
N LEU A 216 3.19 18.16 -17.72
CA LEU A 216 3.16 18.30 -16.27
C LEU A 216 4.01 17.21 -15.57
N LYS A 217 3.85 15.95 -15.96
CA LYS A 217 4.61 14.84 -15.36
C LYS A 217 6.11 14.93 -15.60
N ARG A 218 6.53 15.45 -16.75
CA ARG A 218 7.96 15.70 -17.05
C ARG A 218 8.52 16.76 -16.09
N PHE A 219 7.80 17.87 -15.87
CA PHE A 219 8.19 18.90 -14.93
C PHE A 219 8.22 18.38 -13.48
N VAL A 220 7.18 17.66 -13.06
CA VAL A 220 7.14 17.03 -11.73
C VAL A 220 8.35 16.12 -11.52
N ARG A 221 8.69 15.28 -12.52
CA ARG A 221 9.85 14.40 -12.41
C ARG A 221 11.17 15.17 -12.37
N PHE A 222 11.28 16.23 -13.16
CA PHE A 222 12.46 17.09 -13.20
C PHE A 222 12.67 17.80 -11.86
N ALA A 223 11.59 18.31 -11.24
CA ALA A 223 11.62 18.99 -9.95
C ALA A 223 11.77 18.04 -8.74
N SER A 224 11.38 16.76 -8.89
CA SER A 224 11.35 15.79 -7.77
C SER A 224 12.74 15.34 -7.33
N LYS A 225 12.78 14.62 -6.21
CA LYS A 225 13.99 14.01 -5.60
C LYS A 225 14.83 13.17 -6.56
N GLY A 226 14.23 12.60 -7.61
CA GLY A 226 14.94 11.88 -8.68
C GLY A 226 15.47 12.76 -9.81
N GLY A 227 15.26 14.09 -9.75
CA GLY A 227 15.73 15.10 -10.67
C GLY A 227 16.59 16.16 -9.98
N LEU A 228 16.12 17.41 -9.93
CA LEU A 228 16.84 18.52 -9.31
C LEU A 228 16.55 18.70 -7.80
N ASP A 229 15.67 17.90 -7.23
CA ASP A 229 15.25 17.97 -5.81
C ASP A 229 14.87 19.40 -5.37
N ILE A 230 14.00 20.06 -6.15
CA ILE A 230 13.58 21.43 -5.91
C ILE A 230 12.52 21.43 -4.81
N ASP A 231 12.87 21.97 -3.67
CA ASP A 231 11.98 22.05 -2.51
C ASP A 231 10.79 23.01 -2.78
N GLY A 232 9.59 22.61 -2.33
CA GLY A 232 8.35 23.41 -2.51
C GLY A 232 7.69 23.31 -3.88
N LEU A 233 8.30 22.68 -4.91
CA LEU A 233 7.69 22.44 -6.21
C LEU A 233 6.91 21.12 -6.22
N SER A 234 5.66 21.20 -5.71
CA SER A 234 4.71 20.07 -5.75
C SER A 234 3.96 20.00 -7.09
N VAL A 235 3.28 18.88 -7.34
CA VAL A 235 2.34 18.74 -8.49
C VAL A 235 1.30 19.84 -8.47
N GLN A 236 0.82 20.23 -7.28
CA GLN A 236 -0.18 21.27 -7.09
C GLN A 236 0.35 22.65 -7.53
N THR A 237 1.56 23.00 -7.13
CA THR A 237 2.22 24.28 -7.49
C THR A 237 2.52 24.38 -9.00
N LEU A 238 2.70 23.26 -9.67
CA LEU A 238 2.96 23.21 -11.13
C LEU A 238 1.67 23.18 -11.95
N HIS A 239 0.50 23.05 -11.31
CA HIS A 239 -0.82 23.08 -11.94
C HIS A 239 -1.40 24.50 -12.02
N GLU A 240 -0.90 25.42 -11.21
CA GLU A 240 -1.24 26.86 -11.22
C GLU A 240 -0.40 27.64 -12.24
#